data_757f7a1345b50fd1364b0fabc6e170f9
#
_entry.id   757f7a1345b50fd1364b0fabc6e170f9
#
_cell.length_a   1.000
_cell.length_b   1.000
_cell.length_c   1.000
_cell.angle_alpha   90.00
_cell.angle_beta   90.00
_cell.angle_gamma   90.00
#
_symmetry.space_group_name_H-M   'P 1'
#
loop_
_entity.id
_entity.type
_entity.pdbx_description
1 polymer ?
#
loop_
_entity_poly.entity_id
_entity_poly.type
_entity_poly.pdbx_seq_one_letter_code
_entity_poly.pdbx_strand_id
1 'polypeptide(L)'
;MLRASPSRRRAERGAPARVRAAPVAALLAGLLAATSARAQEPGCPPFAEAHPAVLVAGADPGVAPEPAAAGGAIVSLPESPPIASEAPAGEALLALPRQRDGSLPSDFELAPGARVAESFFSPVLCATVARVVGAADAPPASLVPTVPATATVVPNSVYLTAADEVAPVVAPDPDPYRPLQYGLDHTGVARARPLSTGAGARIAVLDSAPDVRHRDLDGVALESIEPAGGDPRGAAVHGSLVVGVIAARTGNGFGMAGVAPAARVLALPVCTPEGATARDRCVLYDLLRGVDRAWERESQVVNLSLVGPANPLLERALARLDQLGVLVVASAGNEATADPRYPAAYPSVIGVGAADRDRRRYARSNTGVSAELLAPGVEVLSAVPGDAFAFGSGTSFAAAHVSGVLGVLIGAGVDPAAARTALFQQAHDAARGDLVLLPPICDVLARLGRSCPP
;
A
#
# COMPACT_ATOMS: atom_id res chain seq x y z
N MET A 1 25.28 -35.40 -78.11
CA MET A 1 24.93 -34.55 -79.24
C MET A 1 23.91 -33.53 -78.81
N LEU A 2 24.14 -32.23 -79.16
CA LEU A 2 23.25 -31.06 -79.13
C LEU A 2 22.80 -30.53 -77.71
N ARG A 3 23.47 -29.59 -77.26
CA ARG A 3 23.40 -28.11 -77.11
C ARG A 3 21.97 -27.53 -77.12
N ALA A 4 21.56 -26.85 -76.02
CA ALA A 4 20.82 -25.61 -76.06
C ALA A 4 21.07 -24.80 -74.77
N SER A 5 21.48 -23.54 -74.99
CA SER A 5 21.87 -22.56 -73.98
C SER A 5 20.66 -21.92 -73.30
N PRO A 6 20.87 -21.31 -72.11
CA PRO A 6 19.79 -20.73 -71.26
C PRO A 6 19.57 -19.24 -71.56
N SER A 7 18.30 -18.82 -71.59
CA SER A 7 17.88 -17.44 -71.64
C SER A 7 17.99 -16.77 -70.27
N ARG A 8 18.74 -15.68 -70.19
CA ARG A 8 18.83 -14.77 -69.03
C ARG A 8 17.50 -14.03 -68.84
N ARG A 9 16.90 -14.19 -67.68
CA ARG A 9 15.93 -13.19 -67.15
C ARG A 9 16.61 -12.38 -66.05
N ARG A 10 16.64 -11.04 -66.26
CA ARG A 10 17.09 -10.01 -65.36
C ARG A 10 16.13 -10.01 -64.11
N ALA A 11 16.67 -10.17 -62.92
CA ALA A 11 15.99 -9.88 -61.68
C ALA A 11 16.13 -8.38 -61.38
N GLU A 12 15.05 -7.66 -61.45
CA GLU A 12 14.98 -6.30 -60.90
C GLU A 12 15.11 -6.32 -59.40
N ARG A 13 16.13 -5.66 -58.90
CA ARG A 13 16.33 -5.46 -57.44
C ARG A 13 15.42 -4.33 -57.00
N GLY A 14 14.33 -4.67 -56.32
CA GLY A 14 13.53 -3.72 -55.54
C GLY A 14 14.37 -3.11 -54.42
N ALA A 15 14.42 -1.80 -54.36
CA ALA A 15 15.08 -1.06 -53.30
C ALA A 15 14.31 -1.24 -51.96
N PRO A 16 15.00 -1.32 -50.81
CA PRO A 16 14.33 -1.44 -49.53
C PRO A 16 13.58 -0.13 -49.17
N ALA A 17 12.33 -0.26 -48.81
CA ALA A 17 11.51 0.83 -48.29
C ALA A 17 12.18 1.46 -47.06
N ARG A 18 12.55 2.71 -47.16
CA ARG A 18 13.01 3.51 -46.00
C ARG A 18 11.83 3.73 -45.05
N VAL A 19 11.81 3.02 -43.94
CA VAL A 19 10.97 3.34 -42.79
C VAL A 19 11.48 4.68 -42.27
N ARG A 20 10.68 5.72 -42.41
CA ARG A 20 10.92 7.03 -41.79
C ARG A 20 10.74 6.84 -40.30
N ALA A 21 11.82 6.86 -39.55
CA ALA A 21 11.79 7.02 -38.07
C ALA A 21 11.19 8.41 -37.79
N ALA A 22 10.03 8.44 -37.18
CA ALA A 22 9.48 9.64 -36.58
C ALA A 22 10.41 10.09 -35.44
N PRO A 23 10.65 11.40 -35.25
CA PRO A 23 11.61 11.86 -34.27
C PRO A 23 11.11 11.58 -32.84
N VAL A 24 11.93 10.86 -32.06
CA VAL A 24 11.77 10.57 -30.64
C VAL A 24 11.66 11.85 -29.78
N ALA A 25 11.98 13.01 -30.34
CA ALA A 25 11.89 14.31 -29.68
C ALA A 25 10.47 14.77 -29.30
N ALA A 26 9.43 14.24 -29.94
CA ALA A 26 8.04 14.60 -29.59
C ALA A 26 7.48 13.85 -28.39
N LEU A 27 8.06 12.69 -28.03
CA LEU A 27 7.67 11.95 -26.83
C LEU A 27 8.34 12.48 -25.54
N LEU A 28 9.52 13.09 -25.65
CA LEU A 28 10.24 13.69 -24.51
C LEU A 28 9.67 15.06 -24.08
N ALA A 29 9.03 15.81 -24.97
CA ALA A 29 8.40 17.08 -24.61
C ALA A 29 7.09 16.91 -23.83
N GLY A 30 6.43 15.75 -23.94
CA GLY A 30 5.24 15.41 -23.13
C GLY A 30 5.57 14.97 -21.71
N LEU A 31 6.78 14.44 -21.46
CA LEU A 31 7.20 13.97 -20.15
C LEU A 31 7.78 15.09 -19.24
N LEU A 32 8.23 16.19 -19.79
CA LEU A 32 8.82 17.31 -19.03
C LEU A 32 7.79 18.34 -18.54
N ALA A 33 6.52 18.25 -18.98
CA ALA A 33 5.44 19.12 -18.53
C ALA A 33 4.63 18.56 -17.33
N ALA A 34 4.95 17.34 -16.86
CA ALA A 34 4.23 16.72 -15.75
C ALA A 34 4.74 17.09 -14.35
N THR A 35 5.69 18.00 -14.22
CA THR A 35 6.39 18.25 -12.95
C THR A 35 5.87 19.44 -12.13
N SER A 36 4.72 20.06 -12.46
CA SER A 36 4.23 21.16 -11.61
C SER A 36 2.75 21.53 -11.70
N ALA A 37 1.88 20.65 -12.20
CA ALA A 37 0.45 20.90 -12.05
C ALA A 37 -0.23 19.55 -11.86
N ARG A 38 -0.59 19.20 -10.62
CA ARG A 38 -1.70 18.29 -10.37
C ARG A 38 -2.91 18.88 -11.09
N ALA A 39 -3.16 18.46 -12.33
CA ALA A 39 -4.20 19.02 -13.16
C ALA A 39 -5.53 18.84 -12.44
N GLN A 40 -6.15 19.97 -12.06
CA GLN A 40 -7.50 20.00 -11.56
C GLN A 40 -8.43 19.55 -12.69
N GLU A 41 -9.13 18.43 -12.51
CA GLU A 41 -10.24 18.12 -13.38
C GLU A 41 -11.33 19.20 -13.26
N PRO A 42 -11.97 19.61 -14.37
CA PRO A 42 -13.03 20.60 -14.31
C PRO A 42 -14.18 20.09 -13.42
N GLY A 43 -14.33 20.66 -12.24
CA GLY A 43 -15.46 20.39 -11.34
C GLY A 43 -15.17 19.72 -10.01
N CYS A 44 -13.94 19.24 -9.75
CA CYS A 44 -13.52 18.95 -8.37
C CYS A 44 -12.96 20.22 -7.72
N PRO A 45 -13.22 20.44 -6.41
CA PRO A 45 -12.68 21.62 -5.74
C PRO A 45 -11.16 21.60 -5.75
N PRO A 46 -10.47 22.75 -5.88
CA PRO A 46 -9.07 22.84 -5.53
C PRO A 46 -8.91 22.42 -4.08
N PHE A 47 -7.81 21.73 -3.75
CA PHE A 47 -7.44 21.46 -2.37
C PHE A 47 -7.13 22.80 -1.69
N ALA A 48 -8.14 23.45 -1.16
CA ALA A 48 -8.02 24.66 -0.37
C ALA A 48 -8.46 24.33 1.05
N GLU A 49 -7.53 24.57 1.97
CA GLU A 49 -7.74 24.61 3.41
C GLU A 49 -8.07 23.27 4.05
N ALA A 50 -7.00 22.46 4.26
CA ALA A 50 -7.02 21.39 5.23
C ALA A 50 -7.40 21.98 6.60
N HIS A 51 -8.49 21.50 7.20
CA HIS A 51 -8.72 21.71 8.63
C HIS A 51 -7.47 21.28 9.39
N PRO A 52 -7.02 22.02 10.42
CA PRO A 52 -5.82 21.67 11.16
C PRO A 52 -5.96 20.23 11.68
N ALA A 53 -5.02 19.38 11.28
CA ALA A 53 -4.91 18.04 11.83
C ALA A 53 -4.76 18.16 13.34
N VAL A 54 -5.61 17.49 14.08
CA VAL A 54 -5.34 17.25 15.50
C VAL A 54 -4.24 16.19 15.53
N LEU A 55 -3.00 16.66 15.46
CA LEU A 55 -1.85 15.85 15.84
C LEU A 55 -2.02 15.56 17.31
N VAL A 56 -2.38 14.35 17.66
CA VAL A 56 -2.25 13.89 19.04
C VAL A 56 -0.75 13.71 19.25
N ALA A 57 -0.09 14.81 19.65
CA ALA A 57 1.26 14.74 20.18
C ALA A 57 1.15 13.88 21.45
N GLY A 58 1.74 12.68 21.39
CA GLY A 58 1.87 11.84 22.56
C GLY A 58 2.76 12.53 23.58
N ALA A 59 2.43 12.30 24.87
CA ALA A 59 3.22 12.46 26.04
C ALA A 59 3.33 13.87 26.65
N ASP A 60 2.77 13.96 27.80
CA ASP A 60 3.15 14.88 28.87
C ASP A 60 4.67 14.78 29.14
N PRO A 61 5.46 15.87 29.04
CA PRO A 61 6.90 15.84 29.23
C PRO A 61 7.33 15.68 30.69
N GLY A 62 6.44 15.27 31.63
CA GLY A 62 6.66 15.29 33.07
C GLY A 62 7.15 13.99 33.72
N VAL A 63 7.19 12.86 33.03
CA VAL A 63 7.68 11.58 33.59
C VAL A 63 8.79 11.04 32.70
N ALA A 64 10.04 11.22 33.14
CA ALA A 64 11.16 10.49 32.54
C ALA A 64 10.95 8.99 32.86
N PRO A 65 10.86 8.12 31.85
CA PRO A 65 10.80 6.69 32.10
C PRO A 65 12.16 6.24 32.67
N GLU A 66 12.12 5.36 33.66
CA GLU A 66 13.33 4.63 34.05
C GLU A 66 13.97 4.00 32.80
N PRO A 67 15.30 3.92 32.73
CA PRO A 67 15.97 3.32 31.59
C PRO A 67 15.59 1.85 31.51
N ALA A 68 14.60 1.55 30.66
CA ALA A 68 14.27 0.18 30.31
C ALA A 68 15.51 -0.49 29.68
N ALA A 69 15.72 -1.75 30.01
CA ALA A 69 16.81 -2.56 29.51
C ALA A 69 16.94 -2.41 27.98
N ALA A 70 18.17 -2.33 27.48
CA ALA A 70 18.46 -2.21 26.06
C ALA A 70 17.90 -3.43 25.31
N GLY A 71 16.88 -3.23 24.49
CA GLY A 71 16.16 -4.28 23.76
C GLY A 71 14.79 -4.57 24.36
N GLY A 72 13.72 -4.37 23.60
CA GLY A 72 12.36 -4.78 23.99
C GLY A 72 12.21 -6.30 23.99
N ALA A 73 11.23 -6.82 24.73
CA ALA A 73 10.91 -8.26 24.71
C ALA A 73 10.36 -8.70 23.35
N ILE A 74 10.74 -9.88 22.88
CA ILE A 74 10.09 -10.52 21.72
C ILE A 74 8.97 -11.43 22.27
N VAL A 75 7.77 -11.28 21.74
CA VAL A 75 6.57 -11.99 22.18
C VAL A 75 6.00 -12.88 21.05
N SER A 76 5.27 -13.93 21.42
CA SER A 76 4.52 -14.75 20.48
C SER A 76 3.12 -14.19 20.27
N LEU A 77 2.62 -14.21 19.04
CA LEU A 77 1.25 -13.86 18.68
C LEU A 77 0.41 -15.12 18.48
N PRO A 78 -0.90 -15.10 18.82
CA PRO A 78 -1.79 -16.22 18.56
C PRO A 78 -2.05 -16.40 17.05
N GLU A 79 -2.30 -17.65 16.63
CA GLU A 79 -2.70 -17.96 15.26
C GLU A 79 -4.00 -17.25 14.85
N SER A 80 -4.07 -16.83 13.61
CA SER A 80 -5.24 -16.17 13.06
C SER A 80 -6.22 -17.18 12.42
N PRO A 81 -7.54 -17.07 12.68
CA PRO A 81 -8.55 -17.96 12.08
C PRO A 81 -8.68 -17.74 10.55
N PRO A 82 -9.31 -18.65 9.81
CA PRO A 82 -9.56 -18.49 8.38
C PRO A 82 -10.48 -17.30 8.07
N ILE A 83 -10.34 -16.75 6.87
CA ILE A 83 -11.01 -15.52 6.43
C ILE A 83 -12.50 -15.77 6.14
N ALA A 84 -13.38 -15.04 6.83
CA ALA A 84 -14.75 -14.78 6.41
C ALA A 84 -14.85 -13.30 6.01
N SER A 85 -14.85 -13.01 4.71
CA SER A 85 -14.88 -11.63 4.18
C SER A 85 -16.29 -11.17 3.80
N GLU A 86 -17.29 -11.53 4.61
CA GLU A 86 -18.68 -11.12 4.34
C GLU A 86 -18.86 -9.62 4.68
N ALA A 87 -19.51 -8.91 3.76
CA ALA A 87 -19.95 -7.54 4.02
C ALA A 87 -20.92 -7.53 5.21
N PRO A 88 -20.91 -6.47 6.08
CA PRO A 88 -21.92 -6.35 7.13
C PRO A 88 -23.31 -6.46 6.54
N ALA A 89 -24.10 -7.40 7.05
CA ALA A 89 -25.49 -7.59 6.60
C ALA A 89 -26.29 -6.30 6.88
N GLY A 90 -27.17 -5.94 5.95
CA GLY A 90 -27.98 -4.72 6.07
C GLY A 90 -27.20 -3.40 5.86
N GLU A 91 -25.99 -3.43 5.30
CA GLU A 91 -25.22 -2.23 4.97
C GLU A 91 -24.90 -2.13 3.47
N ALA A 92 -25.00 -0.89 2.95
CA ALA A 92 -24.59 -0.54 1.59
C ALA A 92 -23.83 0.79 1.57
N LEU A 93 -22.95 0.98 0.59
CA LEU A 93 -22.41 2.28 0.24
C LEU A 93 -23.11 2.80 -1.02
N LEU A 94 -23.54 4.04 -0.95
CA LEU A 94 -24.12 4.80 -2.05
C LEU A 94 -23.16 5.92 -2.43
N ALA A 95 -22.62 5.90 -3.64
CA ALA A 95 -21.81 6.98 -4.17
C ALA A 95 -22.64 7.80 -5.17
N LEU A 96 -22.79 9.08 -4.87
CA LEU A 96 -23.57 10.06 -5.65
C LEU A 96 -22.63 11.11 -6.22
N PRO A 97 -22.59 11.35 -7.54
CA PRO A 97 -21.72 12.37 -8.10
C PRO A 97 -22.14 13.77 -7.68
N ARG A 98 -21.15 14.58 -7.24
CA ARG A 98 -21.20 16.02 -7.06
C ARG A 98 -22.21 16.62 -6.08
N GLN A 99 -22.04 16.36 -4.78
CA GLN A 99 -22.52 17.34 -3.79
C GLN A 99 -21.32 17.77 -2.94
N ARG A 100 -20.81 18.98 -3.17
CA ARG A 100 -19.57 19.49 -2.55
C ARG A 100 -19.68 19.73 -1.05
N ASP A 101 -20.89 19.91 -0.54
CA ASP A 101 -21.19 20.15 0.88
C ASP A 101 -21.47 18.85 1.67
N GLY A 102 -21.31 17.67 1.03
CA GLY A 102 -21.66 16.38 1.63
C GLY A 102 -23.16 16.13 1.76
N SER A 103 -24.00 17.07 1.28
CA SER A 103 -25.44 16.85 1.25
C SER A 103 -25.82 15.76 0.25
N LEU A 104 -26.96 15.12 0.48
CA LEU A 104 -27.48 14.09 -0.41
C LEU A 104 -28.52 14.71 -1.36
N PRO A 105 -28.49 14.36 -2.67
CA PRO A 105 -29.53 14.78 -3.59
C PRO A 105 -30.89 14.22 -3.17
N SER A 106 -31.96 14.87 -3.61
CA SER A 106 -33.34 14.47 -3.27
C SER A 106 -33.94 13.40 -4.20
N ASP A 107 -33.19 12.93 -5.17
CA ASP A 107 -33.66 12.06 -6.25
C ASP A 107 -33.27 10.58 -6.06
N PHE A 108 -33.08 10.14 -4.81
CA PHE A 108 -32.97 8.74 -4.45
C PHE A 108 -33.97 8.39 -3.34
N GLU A 109 -34.36 7.12 -3.29
CA GLU A 109 -35.25 6.60 -2.26
C GLU A 109 -34.57 5.50 -1.46
N LEU A 110 -34.77 5.53 -0.14
CA LEU A 110 -34.37 4.45 0.75
C LEU A 110 -35.52 3.47 0.95
N ALA A 111 -35.18 2.20 1.12
CA ALA A 111 -36.14 1.18 1.52
C ALA A 111 -36.80 1.51 2.86
N PRO A 112 -38.03 1.04 3.14
CA PRO A 112 -38.67 1.23 4.43
C PRO A 112 -37.78 0.74 5.59
N GLY A 113 -37.50 1.61 6.55
CA GLY A 113 -36.62 1.33 7.69
C GLY A 113 -35.11 1.50 7.43
N ALA A 114 -34.71 1.73 6.17
CA ALA A 114 -33.32 2.10 5.87
C ALA A 114 -33.08 3.59 6.14
N ARG A 115 -31.85 3.93 6.54
CA ARG A 115 -31.42 5.31 6.80
C ARG A 115 -29.98 5.53 6.39
N VAL A 116 -29.62 6.76 6.04
CA VAL A 116 -28.22 7.15 5.95
C VAL A 116 -27.67 7.28 7.37
N ALA A 117 -26.63 6.51 7.67
CA ALA A 117 -25.95 6.57 8.95
C ALA A 117 -24.89 7.68 8.96
N GLU A 118 -24.12 7.75 7.88
CA GLU A 118 -23.03 8.71 7.72
C GLU A 118 -22.82 9.03 6.23
N SER A 119 -22.25 10.21 5.93
CA SER A 119 -21.81 10.54 4.57
C SER A 119 -20.60 11.47 4.59
N PHE A 120 -19.80 11.43 3.54
CA PHE A 120 -18.71 12.36 3.30
C PHE A 120 -18.51 12.59 1.81
N PHE A 121 -17.94 13.75 1.46
CA PHE A 121 -17.50 13.98 0.09
C PHE A 121 -16.09 13.42 -0.11
N SER A 122 -15.93 12.51 -1.09
CA SER A 122 -14.65 11.98 -1.49
C SER A 122 -14.05 12.81 -2.62
N PRO A 123 -12.95 13.55 -2.39
CA PRO A 123 -12.28 14.30 -3.46
C PRO A 123 -11.63 13.37 -4.49
N VAL A 124 -11.20 12.17 -4.08
CA VAL A 124 -10.61 11.17 -4.99
C VAL A 124 -11.66 10.61 -5.94
N LEU A 125 -12.85 10.30 -5.46
CA LEU A 125 -13.97 9.81 -6.28
C LEU A 125 -14.77 10.94 -6.95
N CYS A 126 -14.60 12.18 -6.52
CA CYS A 126 -15.44 13.32 -6.87
C CYS A 126 -16.95 13.03 -6.65
N ALA A 127 -17.26 12.39 -5.54
CA ALA A 127 -18.59 11.91 -5.20
C ALA A 127 -18.88 12.02 -3.70
N THR A 128 -20.14 12.22 -3.34
CA THR A 128 -20.58 12.01 -1.95
C THR A 128 -20.77 10.52 -1.72
N VAL A 129 -20.08 9.97 -0.73
CA VAL A 129 -20.21 8.57 -0.31
C VAL A 129 -21.04 8.52 0.96
N ALA A 130 -22.16 7.80 0.93
CA ALA A 130 -23.05 7.63 2.06
C ALA A 130 -23.10 6.16 2.51
N ARG A 131 -23.03 5.92 3.82
CA ARG A 131 -23.28 4.61 4.41
C ARG A 131 -24.75 4.50 4.75
N VAL A 132 -25.43 3.57 4.07
CA VAL A 132 -26.85 3.26 4.27
C VAL A 132 -26.96 2.00 5.12
N VAL A 133 -27.79 2.04 6.16
CA VAL A 133 -28.07 0.91 7.04
C VAL A 133 -29.58 0.63 7.06
N GLY A 134 -29.93 -0.65 7.12
CA GLY A 134 -31.31 -1.12 7.15
C GLY A 134 -31.46 -2.40 7.96
N ALA A 135 -32.44 -3.24 7.62
CA ALA A 135 -32.63 -4.52 8.29
C ALA A 135 -31.38 -5.41 8.13
N ALA A 136 -31.02 -6.15 9.19
CA ALA A 136 -29.76 -6.91 9.27
C ALA A 136 -29.62 -8.02 8.20
N ASP A 137 -30.70 -8.42 7.58
CA ASP A 137 -30.76 -9.45 6.52
C ASP A 137 -31.02 -8.89 5.12
N ALA A 138 -31.16 -7.57 5.00
CA ALA A 138 -31.48 -6.94 3.72
C ALA A 138 -30.27 -6.96 2.77
N PRO A 139 -30.43 -7.42 1.52
CA PRO A 139 -29.39 -7.31 0.51
C PRO A 139 -28.99 -5.85 0.28
N PRO A 140 -27.70 -5.51 0.13
CA PRO A 140 -27.23 -4.12 -0.03
C PRO A 140 -27.98 -3.32 -1.12
N ALA A 141 -28.21 -3.93 -2.28
CA ALA A 141 -28.93 -3.26 -3.38
C ALA A 141 -30.40 -2.97 -3.07
N SER A 142 -31.03 -3.70 -2.14
CA SER A 142 -32.42 -3.48 -1.76
C SER A 142 -32.61 -2.31 -0.80
N LEU A 143 -31.54 -1.83 -0.18
CA LEU A 143 -31.59 -0.71 0.76
C LEU A 143 -31.80 0.65 0.06
N VAL A 144 -31.49 0.71 -1.24
CA VAL A 144 -31.65 1.91 -2.07
C VAL A 144 -32.31 1.52 -3.39
N PRO A 145 -33.63 1.30 -3.40
CA PRO A 145 -34.36 0.78 -4.56
C PRO A 145 -34.41 1.76 -5.74
N THR A 146 -34.30 3.07 -5.46
CA THR A 146 -34.31 4.10 -6.50
C THR A 146 -33.02 4.93 -6.36
N VAL A 147 -32.21 4.94 -7.41
CA VAL A 147 -30.97 5.73 -7.48
C VAL A 147 -30.86 6.45 -8.82
N PRO A 148 -30.26 7.65 -8.87
CA PRO A 148 -29.88 8.30 -10.12
C PRO A 148 -29.01 7.39 -11.00
N ALA A 149 -29.14 7.48 -12.32
CA ALA A 149 -28.36 6.66 -13.26
C ALA A 149 -26.84 6.81 -13.11
N THR A 150 -26.40 7.92 -12.49
CA THR A 150 -25.00 8.24 -12.21
C THR A 150 -24.53 7.77 -10.84
N ALA A 151 -25.42 7.25 -10.00
CA ALA A 151 -25.09 6.74 -8.67
C ALA A 151 -24.54 5.30 -8.75
N THR A 152 -23.76 4.92 -7.73
CA THR A 152 -23.26 3.57 -7.57
C THR A 152 -23.64 3.05 -6.18
N VAL A 153 -24.28 1.90 -6.09
CA VAL A 153 -24.59 1.20 -4.84
C VAL A 153 -23.77 -0.07 -4.78
N VAL A 154 -23.01 -0.24 -3.69
CA VAL A 154 -22.16 -1.41 -3.46
C VAL A 154 -22.28 -1.90 -2.02
N PRO A 155 -21.95 -3.16 -1.73
CA PRO A 155 -21.79 -3.64 -0.36
C PRO A 155 -20.73 -2.84 0.38
N ASN A 156 -20.89 -2.60 1.69
CA ASN A 156 -19.83 -2.10 2.57
C ASN A 156 -18.87 -3.27 2.88
N SER A 157 -18.08 -3.64 1.88
CA SER A 157 -17.24 -4.84 1.90
C SER A 157 -16.21 -4.81 3.03
N VAL A 158 -15.87 -5.99 3.55
CA VAL A 158 -14.85 -6.19 4.58
C VAL A 158 -13.55 -6.64 3.93
N TYR A 159 -12.45 -6.05 4.39
CA TYR A 159 -11.07 -6.42 4.07
C TYR A 159 -10.37 -6.81 5.37
N LEU A 160 -9.51 -7.81 5.32
CA LEU A 160 -8.78 -8.31 6.48
C LEU A 160 -7.28 -8.13 6.29
N THR A 161 -6.59 -7.83 7.38
CA THR A 161 -5.13 -7.76 7.37
C THR A 161 -4.52 -9.16 7.21
N ALA A 162 -3.37 -9.25 6.58
CA ALA A 162 -2.78 -10.51 6.16
C ALA A 162 -1.42 -10.75 6.84
N ALA A 163 -1.43 -11.17 8.10
CA ALA A 163 -0.24 -11.65 8.82
C ALA A 163 -0.50 -13.00 9.48
N ASP A 164 0.51 -13.87 9.44
CA ASP A 164 0.53 -15.20 10.06
C ASP A 164 1.74 -15.31 10.98
N GLU A 165 1.63 -16.09 12.04
CA GLU A 165 2.62 -16.57 13.04
C GLU A 165 3.89 -15.76 13.42
N VAL A 166 4.27 -15.82 14.70
CA VAL A 166 5.39 -15.09 15.34
C VAL A 166 6.06 -15.87 16.48
N ALA A 167 7.41 -15.83 16.58
CA ALA A 167 8.24 -16.51 17.61
C ALA A 167 9.32 -15.61 18.25
N PRO A 168 9.79 -15.81 19.52
CA PRO A 168 10.68 -14.90 20.27
C PRO A 168 12.19 -15.14 20.15
N VAL A 169 13.06 -14.06 20.24
CA VAL A 169 14.55 -14.11 20.22
C VAL A 169 15.21 -12.93 21.00
N VAL A 170 16.46 -13.08 21.48
CA VAL A 170 17.23 -12.09 22.28
C VAL A 170 18.62 -11.81 21.67
N ALA A 171 19.07 -10.54 21.53
CA ALA A 171 20.41 -10.16 21.01
C ALA A 171 20.90 -8.72 21.39
N PRO A 172 22.23 -8.36 21.32
CA PRO A 172 22.77 -7.04 21.70
C PRO A 172 23.25 -6.11 20.56
N ASP A 173 23.05 -4.82 20.69
CA ASP A 173 23.65 -3.50 20.32
C ASP A 173 24.20 -3.23 18.88
N PRO A 174 24.08 -1.96 18.29
CA PRO A 174 23.29 -0.78 18.70
C PRO A 174 21.85 -0.71 18.18
N ASP A 175 21.38 -1.33 17.18
CA ASP A 175 20.01 -1.76 16.92
C ASP A 175 20.04 -3.29 17.13
N PRO A 176 19.84 -3.78 18.35
CA PRO A 176 20.25 -5.12 18.75
C PRO A 176 19.65 -6.23 17.90
N TYR A 177 18.51 -5.96 17.25
CA TYR A 177 17.85 -6.95 16.41
C TYR A 177 18.16 -6.80 14.91
N ARG A 178 18.97 -5.79 14.49
CA ARG A 178 19.36 -5.62 13.08
C ARG A 178 19.95 -6.92 12.44
N PRO A 179 20.79 -7.72 13.13
CA PRO A 179 21.30 -8.97 12.56
C PRO A 179 20.24 -10.02 12.24
N LEU A 180 19.04 -9.91 12.82
CA LEU A 180 17.93 -10.83 12.59
C LEU A 180 17.07 -10.44 11.36
N GLN A 181 17.32 -9.27 10.78
CA GLN A 181 16.51 -8.68 9.71
C GLN A 181 17.08 -8.99 8.33
N TYR A 182 16.96 -10.25 7.87
CA TYR A 182 17.41 -10.65 6.53
C TYR A 182 16.75 -9.84 5.40
N GLY A 183 15.54 -9.35 5.62
CA GLY A 183 14.80 -8.53 4.65
C GLY A 183 15.55 -7.23 4.28
N LEU A 184 16.24 -6.61 5.22
CA LEU A 184 17.10 -5.44 4.93
C LEU A 184 18.32 -5.79 4.08
N ASP A 185 18.85 -7.00 4.24
CA ASP A 185 19.97 -7.49 3.43
C ASP A 185 19.51 -7.81 2.00
N HIS A 186 18.33 -8.45 1.86
CA HIS A 186 17.75 -8.74 0.54
C HIS A 186 17.40 -7.49 -0.25
N THR A 187 16.84 -6.47 0.41
CA THR A 187 16.52 -5.19 -0.23
C THR A 187 17.76 -4.34 -0.51
N GLY A 188 18.87 -4.62 0.17
CA GLY A 188 20.13 -3.87 0.03
C GLY A 188 20.05 -2.42 0.53
N VAL A 189 19.02 -2.05 1.29
CA VAL A 189 18.81 -0.67 1.75
C VAL A 189 19.92 -0.16 2.65
N ALA A 190 20.61 -1.04 3.38
CA ALA A 190 21.76 -0.64 4.20
C ALA A 190 22.87 0.00 3.37
N ARG A 191 23.13 -0.51 2.17
CA ARG A 191 24.10 0.07 1.22
C ARG A 191 23.63 1.39 0.61
N ALA A 192 22.32 1.56 0.47
CA ALA A 192 21.75 2.81 -0.07
C ALA A 192 21.64 3.94 0.97
N ARG A 193 21.78 3.66 2.27
CA ARG A 193 21.66 4.67 3.36
C ARG A 193 22.47 5.95 3.15
N PRO A 194 23.72 5.91 2.65
CA PRO A 194 24.46 7.14 2.38
C PRO A 194 23.83 8.03 1.29
N LEU A 195 23.00 7.45 0.41
CA LEU A 195 22.25 8.19 -0.62
C LEU A 195 20.87 8.62 -0.11
N SER A 196 20.17 7.71 0.57
CA SER A 196 18.82 7.97 1.07
C SER A 196 18.45 6.99 2.18
N THR A 197 17.77 7.52 3.18
CA THR A 197 17.05 6.79 4.23
C THR A 197 15.53 6.98 4.12
N GLY A 198 15.05 7.49 2.98
CA GLY A 198 13.67 7.84 2.75
C GLY A 198 13.28 9.27 3.12
N ALA A 199 14.24 10.13 3.52
CA ALA A 199 13.95 11.52 3.90
C ALA A 199 13.26 12.27 2.75
N GLY A 200 12.13 12.94 3.06
CA GLY A 200 11.29 13.63 2.08
C GLY A 200 10.22 12.77 1.43
N ALA A 201 10.30 11.44 1.53
CA ALA A 201 9.20 10.57 1.11
C ALA A 201 8.06 10.59 2.15
N ARG A 202 6.82 10.53 1.65
CA ARG A 202 5.58 10.46 2.45
C ARG A 202 4.85 9.17 2.13
N ILE A 203 4.71 8.30 3.13
CA ILE A 203 4.08 6.98 3.03
C ILE A 203 2.86 6.94 3.93
N ALA A 204 1.67 6.75 3.38
CA ALA A 204 0.48 6.46 4.16
C ALA A 204 0.34 4.95 4.36
N VAL A 205 0.04 4.54 5.58
CA VAL A 205 -0.27 3.15 5.95
C VAL A 205 -1.72 3.10 6.39
N LEU A 206 -2.56 2.48 5.56
CA LEU A 206 -3.97 2.26 5.84
C LEU A 206 -4.12 0.88 6.48
N ASP A 207 -4.23 0.86 7.81
CA ASP A 207 -4.16 -0.36 8.62
C ASP A 207 -4.91 -0.15 9.95
N SER A 208 -4.68 -0.96 10.94
CA SER A 208 -5.04 -0.67 12.34
C SER A 208 -4.06 0.31 12.98
N ALA A 209 -4.43 0.88 14.13
CA ALA A 209 -3.60 1.87 14.82
C ALA A 209 -2.29 1.25 15.34
N PRO A 210 -1.09 1.72 14.92
CA PRO A 210 0.16 1.27 15.51
C PRO A 210 0.34 1.83 16.93
N ASP A 211 1.19 1.20 17.74
CA ASP A 211 1.64 1.78 19.00
C ASP A 211 2.70 2.87 18.78
N VAL A 212 2.26 4.10 18.55
CA VAL A 212 3.16 5.24 18.34
C VAL A 212 3.99 5.64 19.58
N ARG A 213 3.74 5.00 20.73
CA ARG A 213 4.59 5.16 21.94
C ARG A 213 5.76 4.18 21.95
N HIS A 214 5.75 3.19 21.06
CA HIS A 214 6.87 2.28 20.89
C HIS A 214 8.12 3.05 20.45
N ARG A 215 9.26 2.85 21.13
CA ARG A 215 10.50 3.64 20.90
C ARG A 215 11.01 3.59 19.46
N ASP A 216 10.85 2.48 18.77
CA ASP A 216 11.22 2.36 17.36
C ASP A 216 10.21 3.02 16.40
N LEU A 217 9.01 3.35 16.87
CA LEU A 217 7.98 4.03 16.08
C LEU A 217 7.86 5.53 16.42
N ASP A 218 8.79 6.06 17.22
CA ASP A 218 8.86 7.50 17.51
C ASP A 218 9.04 8.29 16.20
N GLY A 219 8.21 9.33 16.02
CA GLY A 219 8.17 10.14 14.80
C GLY A 219 7.19 9.66 13.74
N VAL A 220 6.50 8.52 13.93
CA VAL A 220 5.36 8.12 13.11
C VAL A 220 4.16 9.01 13.41
N ALA A 221 3.62 9.67 12.41
CA ALA A 221 2.42 10.48 12.56
C ALA A 221 1.18 9.59 12.54
N LEU A 222 0.39 9.61 13.62
CA LEU A 222 -0.92 8.97 13.69
C LEU A 222 -1.99 10.03 13.48
N GLU A 223 -2.80 9.88 12.43
CA GLU A 223 -3.95 10.72 12.18
C GLU A 223 -5.24 9.90 12.30
N SER A 224 -6.08 10.25 13.26
CA SER A 224 -7.35 9.56 13.47
C SER A 224 -8.30 9.80 12.29
N ILE A 225 -8.74 8.70 11.69
CA ILE A 225 -9.94 8.66 10.86
C ILE A 225 -10.96 7.96 11.76
N GLU A 226 -11.91 8.69 12.32
CA GLU A 226 -12.91 8.08 13.21
C GLU A 226 -13.63 6.95 12.46
N PRO A 227 -13.37 5.66 12.79
CA PRO A 227 -14.02 4.56 12.11
C PRO A 227 -15.46 4.45 12.58
N ALA A 228 -16.29 4.01 11.66
CA ALA A 228 -17.70 3.74 11.92
C ALA A 228 -17.89 2.51 12.81
N GLY A 229 -17.41 2.52 14.05
CA GLY A 229 -17.77 1.45 14.98
C GLY A 229 -16.70 0.89 15.91
N GLY A 230 -15.59 1.57 16.15
CA GLY A 230 -14.57 1.10 17.09
C GLY A 230 -13.74 2.22 17.71
N ASP A 231 -13.11 1.98 18.84
CA ASP A 231 -12.12 2.90 19.41
C ASP A 231 -10.76 2.68 18.73
N PRO A 232 -10.30 3.57 17.84
CA PRO A 232 -9.03 3.42 17.14
C PRO A 232 -7.81 3.63 18.05
N ARG A 233 -8.04 3.97 19.32
CA ARG A 233 -6.99 4.29 20.29
C ARG A 233 -6.38 3.06 20.95
N GLY A 234 -6.93 1.87 20.73
CA GLY A 234 -6.28 0.62 21.11
C GLY A 234 -5.13 0.32 20.14
N ALA A 235 -3.87 0.37 20.63
CA ALA A 235 -2.73 0.00 19.81
C ALA A 235 -2.89 -1.45 19.32
N ALA A 236 -2.86 -1.65 18.00
CA ALA A 236 -3.04 -2.94 17.38
C ALA A 236 -1.69 -3.56 16.95
N VAL A 237 -1.65 -4.87 16.98
CA VAL A 237 -0.44 -5.62 16.62
C VAL A 237 -0.09 -5.41 15.16
N HIS A 238 -1.05 -5.57 14.24
CA HIS A 238 -0.78 -5.60 12.80
C HIS A 238 -0.27 -4.26 12.26
N GLY A 239 -0.92 -3.15 12.61
CA GLY A 239 -0.45 -1.82 12.21
C GLY A 239 0.96 -1.50 12.74
N SER A 240 1.28 -1.94 13.98
CA SER A 240 2.63 -1.79 14.54
C SER A 240 3.66 -2.59 13.76
N LEU A 241 3.34 -3.85 13.38
CA LEU A 241 4.21 -4.71 12.55
C LEU A 241 4.51 -4.06 11.21
N VAL A 242 3.49 -3.60 10.49
CA VAL A 242 3.63 -3.00 9.15
C VAL A 242 4.46 -1.73 9.20
N VAL A 243 4.13 -0.81 10.13
CA VAL A 243 4.87 0.46 10.28
C VAL A 243 6.31 0.22 10.73
N GLY A 244 6.54 -0.76 11.61
CA GLY A 244 7.89 -1.16 12.06
C GLY A 244 8.80 -1.56 10.90
N VAL A 245 8.33 -2.42 10.00
CA VAL A 245 9.09 -2.81 8.80
C VAL A 245 9.42 -1.58 7.93
N ILE A 246 8.45 -0.68 7.73
CA ILE A 246 8.64 0.50 6.87
C ILE A 246 9.65 1.46 7.49
N ALA A 247 9.46 1.84 8.76
CA ALA A 247 10.08 3.05 9.29
C ALA A 247 10.56 2.98 10.74
N ALA A 248 10.80 1.78 11.30
CA ALA A 248 11.45 1.69 12.61
C ALA A 248 12.71 2.55 12.64
N ARG A 249 12.89 3.29 13.74
CA ARG A 249 14.07 4.18 13.92
C ARG A 249 15.35 3.36 13.89
N THR A 250 16.33 3.89 13.21
CA THR A 250 17.61 3.20 13.05
C THR A 250 18.71 3.96 13.80
N GLY A 251 19.58 3.23 14.49
CA GLY A 251 20.71 3.78 15.20
C GLY A 251 20.33 4.46 16.52
N ASN A 252 19.18 4.10 17.11
CA ASN A 252 18.71 4.62 18.37
C ASN A 252 19.15 3.79 19.59
N GLY A 253 19.91 2.70 19.35
CA GLY A 253 20.39 1.80 20.40
C GLY A 253 19.28 0.88 20.95
N PHE A 254 18.19 0.73 20.23
CA PHE A 254 17.03 -0.07 20.64
C PHE A 254 16.47 -0.84 19.44
N GLY A 255 15.96 -2.05 19.66
CA GLY A 255 15.15 -2.83 18.75
C GLY A 255 15.74 -3.07 17.37
N MET A 256 15.06 -2.60 16.34
CA MET A 256 15.26 -2.96 14.94
C MET A 256 15.43 -1.73 14.04
N ALA A 257 15.78 -1.97 12.77
CA ALA A 257 15.90 -0.92 11.76
C ALA A 257 14.74 -1.01 10.74
N GLY A 258 14.17 0.14 10.37
CA GLY A 258 13.21 0.23 9.26
C GLY A 258 13.90 0.23 7.90
N VAL A 259 13.12 -0.08 6.85
CA VAL A 259 13.57 0.01 5.45
C VAL A 259 13.82 1.46 5.06
N ALA A 260 12.92 2.37 5.44
CA ALA A 260 12.96 3.81 5.15
C ALA A 260 12.84 4.64 6.44
N PRO A 261 13.82 4.58 7.36
CA PRO A 261 13.70 5.11 8.72
C PRO A 261 13.55 6.64 8.81
N ALA A 262 13.84 7.38 7.74
CA ALA A 262 13.63 8.83 7.68
C ALA A 262 12.43 9.24 6.81
N ALA A 263 11.65 8.29 6.29
CA ALA A 263 10.40 8.60 5.61
C ALA A 263 9.37 9.15 6.61
N ARG A 264 8.54 10.09 6.15
CA ARG A 264 7.37 10.52 6.92
C ARG A 264 6.26 9.50 6.76
N VAL A 265 6.06 8.66 7.76
CA VAL A 265 4.96 7.70 7.76
C VAL A 265 3.73 8.34 8.41
N LEU A 266 2.62 8.28 7.70
CA LEU A 266 1.30 8.66 8.16
C LEU A 266 0.49 7.37 8.38
N ALA A 267 0.27 7.01 9.63
CA ALA A 267 -0.60 5.90 9.99
C ALA A 267 -2.06 6.37 10.00
N LEU A 268 -2.88 5.72 9.22
CA LEU A 268 -4.32 6.00 9.06
C LEU A 268 -5.12 4.79 9.52
N PRO A 269 -5.62 4.80 10.77
CA PRO A 269 -6.39 3.68 11.31
C PRO A 269 -7.74 3.56 10.60
N VAL A 270 -7.83 2.62 9.67
CA VAL A 270 -9.04 2.27 8.90
C VAL A 270 -9.56 0.88 9.25
N CYS A 271 -8.83 0.17 10.11
CA CYS A 271 -9.14 -1.17 10.56
C CYS A 271 -9.29 -1.21 12.08
N THR A 272 -10.18 -2.07 12.57
CA THR A 272 -10.40 -2.33 13.99
C THR A 272 -9.90 -3.72 14.35
N PRO A 273 -9.19 -3.89 15.49
CA PRO A 273 -8.73 -5.19 15.94
C PRO A 273 -9.87 -6.18 16.16
N GLU A 274 -9.72 -7.42 15.71
CA GLU A 274 -10.60 -8.53 16.04
C GLU A 274 -9.93 -9.47 17.05
N GLY A 275 -10.22 -9.20 18.35
CA GLY A 275 -9.67 -10.00 19.44
C GLY A 275 -8.18 -9.77 19.68
N ALA A 276 -7.46 -10.81 20.12
CA ALA A 276 -6.03 -10.77 20.44
C ALA A 276 -5.15 -11.27 19.24
N THR A 277 -5.72 -11.44 18.07
CA THR A 277 -5.01 -11.90 16.87
C THR A 277 -4.31 -10.74 16.15
N ALA A 278 -3.41 -11.05 15.20
CA ALA A 278 -2.83 -10.06 14.29
C ALA A 278 -3.72 -9.80 13.06
N ARG A 279 -5.01 -10.14 13.12
CA ARG A 279 -5.99 -9.85 12.08
C ARG A 279 -6.94 -8.77 12.54
N ASP A 280 -7.13 -7.80 11.68
CA ASP A 280 -7.99 -6.65 11.92
C ASP A 280 -9.03 -6.56 10.81
N ARG A 281 -10.18 -6.00 11.13
CA ARG A 281 -11.31 -5.84 10.23
C ARG A 281 -11.36 -4.42 9.68
N CYS A 282 -11.33 -4.28 8.37
CA CYS A 282 -11.35 -3.00 7.66
C CYS A 282 -12.61 -2.93 6.78
N VAL A 283 -13.47 -1.96 7.03
CA VAL A 283 -14.68 -1.75 6.19
C VAL A 283 -14.41 -0.78 5.07
N LEU A 284 -15.05 -0.99 3.93
CA LEU A 284 -14.83 -0.19 2.72
C LEU A 284 -15.02 1.31 2.96
N TYR A 285 -16.01 1.70 3.77
CA TYR A 285 -16.28 3.10 4.09
C TYR A 285 -15.04 3.79 4.68
N ASP A 286 -14.39 3.17 5.65
CA ASP A 286 -13.21 3.71 6.31
C ASP A 286 -11.98 3.65 5.39
N LEU A 287 -11.86 2.60 4.55
CA LEU A 287 -10.80 2.53 3.54
C LEU A 287 -10.87 3.69 2.55
N LEU A 288 -12.06 4.05 2.06
CA LEU A 288 -12.23 5.19 1.14
C LEU A 288 -11.87 6.51 1.82
N ARG A 289 -12.25 6.71 3.09
CA ARG A 289 -11.83 7.88 3.88
C ARG A 289 -10.31 7.94 4.06
N GLY A 290 -9.69 6.78 4.30
CA GLY A 290 -8.23 6.65 4.39
C GLY A 290 -7.53 6.99 3.08
N VAL A 291 -8.07 6.55 1.95
CA VAL A 291 -7.57 6.88 0.60
C VAL A 291 -7.61 8.39 0.36
N ASP A 292 -8.75 9.04 0.67
CA ASP A 292 -8.87 10.49 0.53
C ASP A 292 -7.88 11.22 1.45
N ARG A 293 -7.75 10.77 2.70
CA ARG A 293 -6.82 11.38 3.66
C ARG A 293 -5.36 11.22 3.24
N ALA A 294 -4.97 10.04 2.70
CA ALA A 294 -3.63 9.84 2.16
C ALA A 294 -3.34 10.82 1.01
N TRP A 295 -4.31 11.06 0.14
CA TRP A 295 -4.22 12.05 -0.93
C TRP A 295 -4.10 13.48 -0.39
N GLU A 296 -4.98 13.89 0.52
CA GLU A 296 -4.96 15.23 1.16
C GLU A 296 -3.63 15.52 1.86
N ARG A 297 -2.98 14.49 2.41
CA ARG A 297 -1.67 14.59 3.06
C ARG A 297 -0.50 14.43 2.07
N GLU A 298 -0.81 14.48 0.77
CA GLU A 298 0.17 14.39 -0.31
C GLU A 298 1.09 13.17 -0.21
N SER A 299 0.57 12.03 0.25
CA SER A 299 1.32 10.79 0.29
C SER A 299 1.72 10.36 -1.12
N GLN A 300 2.94 9.89 -1.27
CA GLN A 300 3.49 9.43 -2.54
C GLN A 300 3.38 7.91 -2.69
N VAL A 301 3.29 7.22 -1.55
CA VAL A 301 3.07 5.78 -1.45
C VAL A 301 1.91 5.53 -0.48
N VAL A 302 1.02 4.62 -0.84
CA VAL A 302 -0.06 4.12 0.01
C VAL A 302 0.14 2.62 0.19
N ASN A 303 0.30 2.18 1.43
CA ASN A 303 0.41 0.76 1.79
C ASN A 303 -0.94 0.22 2.28
N LEU A 304 -1.38 -0.89 1.68
CA LEU A 304 -2.61 -1.62 2.00
C LEU A 304 -2.26 -3.08 2.31
N SER A 305 -1.89 -3.35 3.56
CA SER A 305 -1.54 -4.70 4.02
C SER A 305 -2.79 -5.52 4.39
N LEU A 306 -3.77 -5.57 3.48
CA LEU A 306 -5.09 -6.16 3.69
C LEU A 306 -5.62 -6.82 2.40
N VAL A 307 -6.59 -7.72 2.56
CA VAL A 307 -7.24 -8.44 1.46
C VAL A 307 -8.75 -8.51 1.64
N GLY A 308 -9.47 -8.52 0.52
CA GLY A 308 -10.92 -8.62 0.51
C GLY A 308 -11.48 -8.92 -0.89
N PRO A 309 -12.81 -8.80 -1.07
CA PRO A 309 -13.47 -8.99 -2.34
C PRO A 309 -13.23 -7.83 -3.31
N ALA A 310 -13.50 -8.06 -4.60
CA ALA A 310 -13.57 -6.98 -5.58
C ALA A 310 -14.66 -5.97 -5.20
N ASN A 311 -14.34 -4.70 -5.35
CA ASN A 311 -15.30 -3.62 -5.15
C ASN A 311 -15.04 -2.46 -6.12
N PRO A 312 -16.02 -2.05 -6.95
CA PRO A 312 -15.83 -1.06 -8.00
C PRO A 312 -15.54 0.37 -7.46
N LEU A 313 -15.96 0.71 -6.24
CA LEU A 313 -15.61 2.01 -5.66
C LEU A 313 -14.15 2.05 -5.24
N LEU A 314 -13.66 0.98 -4.59
CA LEU A 314 -12.26 0.89 -4.20
C LEU A 314 -11.34 0.86 -5.44
N GLU A 315 -11.68 0.04 -6.44
CA GLU A 315 -10.93 -0.01 -7.71
C GLU A 315 -10.79 1.37 -8.33
N ARG A 316 -11.91 2.10 -8.44
CA ARG A 316 -11.95 3.45 -9.00
C ARG A 316 -11.12 4.45 -8.19
N ALA A 317 -11.19 4.38 -6.86
CA ALA A 317 -10.42 5.24 -5.97
C ALA A 317 -8.90 4.98 -6.12
N LEU A 318 -8.47 3.73 -6.13
CA LEU A 318 -7.07 3.37 -6.28
C LEU A 318 -6.52 3.64 -7.68
N ALA A 319 -7.32 3.40 -8.73
CA ALA A 319 -6.97 3.80 -10.10
C ALA A 319 -6.82 5.32 -10.22
N ARG A 320 -7.63 6.09 -9.49
CA ARG A 320 -7.50 7.55 -9.46
C ARG A 320 -6.22 8.00 -8.74
N LEU A 321 -5.83 7.36 -7.64
CA LEU A 321 -4.54 7.61 -7.00
C LEU A 321 -3.35 7.37 -7.94
N ASP A 322 -3.37 6.25 -8.68
CA ASP A 322 -2.32 5.92 -9.67
C ASP A 322 -2.23 6.99 -10.77
N GLN A 323 -3.37 7.44 -11.33
CA GLN A 323 -3.43 8.54 -12.28
C GLN A 323 -2.88 9.86 -11.72
N LEU A 324 -3.00 10.07 -10.42
CA LEU A 324 -2.49 11.24 -9.71
C LEU A 324 -1.03 11.09 -9.27
N GLY A 325 -0.36 10.00 -9.68
CA GLY A 325 1.05 9.73 -9.41
C GLY A 325 1.33 9.19 -8.00
N VAL A 326 0.32 8.70 -7.29
CA VAL A 326 0.48 8.03 -6.00
C VAL A 326 0.62 6.53 -6.21
N LEU A 327 1.69 5.93 -5.70
CA LEU A 327 1.95 4.50 -5.79
C LEU A 327 1.13 3.74 -4.73
N VAL A 328 0.32 2.78 -5.15
CA VAL A 328 -0.43 1.92 -4.25
C VAL A 328 0.22 0.54 -4.20
N VAL A 329 0.57 0.10 -3.00
CA VAL A 329 1.17 -1.20 -2.72
C VAL A 329 0.21 -2.01 -1.87
N ALA A 330 -0.08 -3.25 -2.25
CA ALA A 330 -0.98 -4.11 -1.49
C ALA A 330 -0.50 -5.55 -1.39
N SER A 331 -0.83 -6.18 -0.25
CA SER A 331 -0.52 -7.58 0.02
C SER A 331 -1.40 -8.53 -0.80
N ALA A 332 -0.79 -9.59 -1.36
CA ALA A 332 -1.50 -10.59 -2.18
C ALA A 332 -2.46 -11.49 -1.38
N GLY A 333 -2.22 -11.64 -0.07
CA GLY A 333 -2.97 -12.55 0.81
C GLY A 333 -2.24 -13.88 1.07
N ASN A 334 -2.73 -14.64 2.06
CA ASN A 334 -2.04 -15.80 2.64
C ASN A 334 -2.91 -17.07 2.65
N GLU A 335 -3.77 -17.26 1.65
CA GLU A 335 -4.69 -18.40 1.56
C GLU A 335 -4.18 -19.52 0.65
N ALA A 336 -2.98 -19.39 0.08
CA ALA A 336 -2.40 -20.33 -0.90
C ALA A 336 -3.31 -20.54 -2.13
N THR A 337 -4.01 -19.49 -2.58
CA THR A 337 -4.92 -19.54 -3.71
C THR A 337 -4.39 -18.77 -4.92
N ALA A 338 -4.85 -19.20 -6.12
CA ALA A 338 -4.69 -18.43 -7.35
C ALA A 338 -5.89 -17.51 -7.63
N ASP A 339 -6.93 -17.54 -6.80
CA ASP A 339 -8.07 -16.64 -6.94
C ASP A 339 -7.64 -15.21 -6.67
N PRO A 340 -8.06 -14.25 -7.50
CA PRO A 340 -7.74 -12.85 -7.28
C PRO A 340 -8.24 -12.35 -5.92
N ARG A 341 -7.35 -11.73 -5.14
CA ARG A 341 -7.68 -11.01 -3.92
C ARG A 341 -7.38 -9.52 -4.10
N TYR A 342 -8.26 -8.71 -3.57
CA TYR A 342 -8.20 -7.27 -3.76
C TYR A 342 -7.82 -6.57 -2.44
N PRO A 343 -7.10 -5.45 -2.54
CA PRO A 343 -6.84 -4.63 -3.71
C PRO A 343 -5.64 -5.07 -4.58
N ALA A 344 -4.82 -6.04 -4.18
CA ALA A 344 -3.60 -6.44 -4.91
C ALA A 344 -3.85 -6.87 -6.37
N ALA A 345 -5.03 -7.41 -6.69
CA ALA A 345 -5.38 -7.84 -8.04
C ALA A 345 -5.85 -6.70 -8.97
N TYR A 346 -6.00 -5.46 -8.50
CA TYR A 346 -6.32 -4.34 -9.38
C TYR A 346 -5.13 -3.93 -10.24
N PRO A 347 -5.32 -3.60 -11.53
CA PRO A 347 -4.21 -3.26 -12.43
C PRO A 347 -3.39 -2.03 -12.02
N SER A 348 -4.00 -1.08 -11.28
CA SER A 348 -3.35 0.13 -10.77
C SER A 348 -2.51 -0.10 -9.51
N VAL A 349 -2.54 -1.30 -8.93
CA VAL A 349 -1.92 -1.63 -7.64
C VAL A 349 -0.68 -2.49 -7.84
N ILE A 350 0.35 -2.23 -7.08
CA ILE A 350 1.53 -3.09 -6.98
C ILE A 350 1.17 -4.22 -6.00
N GLY A 351 0.82 -5.39 -6.54
CA GLY A 351 0.51 -6.57 -5.76
C GLY A 351 1.78 -7.26 -5.26
N VAL A 352 1.87 -7.55 -3.96
CA VAL A 352 3.08 -8.07 -3.35
C VAL A 352 2.82 -9.42 -2.69
N GLY A 353 3.50 -10.44 -3.21
CA GLY A 353 3.61 -11.77 -2.61
C GLY A 353 4.81 -11.86 -1.67
N ALA A 354 4.82 -12.85 -0.80
CA ALA A 354 5.88 -13.07 0.16
C ALA A 354 6.93 -14.08 -0.33
N ALA A 355 8.20 -13.81 0.03
CA ALA A 355 9.32 -14.73 -0.13
C ALA A 355 10.05 -14.93 1.21
N ASP A 356 10.64 -16.11 1.38
CA ASP A 356 11.48 -16.45 2.53
C ASP A 356 12.94 -15.93 2.37
N ARG A 357 13.78 -16.22 3.38
CA ARG A 357 15.20 -15.85 3.36
C ARG A 357 16.01 -16.52 2.24
N ASP A 358 15.55 -17.67 1.72
CA ASP A 358 16.15 -18.35 0.58
C ASP A 358 15.61 -17.86 -0.76
N ARG A 359 14.78 -16.80 -0.74
CA ARG A 359 14.11 -16.21 -1.91
C ARG A 359 13.14 -17.17 -2.60
N ARG A 360 12.57 -18.13 -1.86
CA ARG A 360 11.48 -18.98 -2.33
C ARG A 360 10.15 -18.34 -2.00
N ARG A 361 9.16 -18.52 -2.88
CA ARG A 361 7.79 -18.07 -2.59
C ARG A 361 7.29 -18.72 -1.30
N TYR A 362 6.71 -17.92 -0.43
CA TYR A 362 6.00 -18.38 0.74
C TYR A 362 4.84 -19.30 0.32
N ALA A 363 4.76 -20.49 0.91
CA ALA A 363 3.78 -21.50 0.50
C ALA A 363 2.32 -21.04 0.65
N ARG A 364 2.06 -20.10 1.57
CA ARG A 364 0.74 -19.51 1.77
C ARG A 364 0.47 -18.25 0.94
N SER A 365 1.49 -17.68 0.27
CA SER A 365 1.31 -16.49 -0.57
C SER A 365 0.38 -16.78 -1.73
N ASN A 366 -0.67 -15.98 -1.90
CA ASN A 366 -1.55 -16.03 -3.06
C ASN A 366 -0.80 -15.66 -4.34
N THR A 367 -1.30 -16.14 -5.50
CA THR A 367 -0.68 -15.92 -6.82
C THR A 367 -1.57 -15.18 -7.81
N GLY A 368 -2.81 -14.85 -7.42
CA GLY A 368 -3.82 -14.22 -8.29
C GLY A 368 -3.71 -12.69 -8.39
N VAL A 369 -2.50 -12.13 -8.48
CA VAL A 369 -2.27 -10.67 -8.55
C VAL A 369 -1.84 -10.22 -9.95
N SER A 370 -2.22 -8.99 -10.35
CA SER A 370 -2.01 -8.49 -11.71
C SER A 370 -0.55 -8.09 -12.00
N ALA A 371 0.15 -7.55 -11.01
CA ALA A 371 1.54 -7.09 -11.12
C ALA A 371 2.28 -7.59 -9.87
N GLU A 372 2.67 -8.86 -9.89
CA GLU A 372 3.26 -9.50 -8.72
C GLU A 372 4.74 -9.16 -8.57
N LEU A 373 5.11 -8.80 -7.34
CA LEU A 373 6.48 -8.66 -6.90
C LEU A 373 6.64 -9.44 -5.60
N LEU A 374 7.57 -10.39 -5.54
CA LEU A 374 7.88 -11.12 -4.31
C LEU A 374 8.89 -10.36 -3.47
N ALA A 375 8.57 -10.13 -2.21
CA ALA A 375 9.44 -9.44 -1.26
C ALA A 375 9.57 -10.22 0.07
N PRO A 376 10.56 -9.88 0.93
CA PRO A 376 10.73 -10.55 2.22
C PRO A 376 9.46 -10.52 3.05
N GLY A 377 8.94 -11.69 3.42
CA GLY A 377 7.65 -11.79 4.12
C GLY A 377 7.53 -13.02 5.03
N VAL A 378 8.59 -13.79 5.26
CA VAL A 378 8.56 -14.97 6.13
C VAL A 378 9.53 -14.79 7.28
N GLU A 379 9.09 -15.03 8.51
CA GLU A 379 9.90 -14.81 9.72
C GLU A 379 10.54 -13.41 9.76
N VAL A 380 9.73 -12.39 9.47
CA VAL A 380 10.16 -10.98 9.49
C VAL A 380 9.98 -10.45 10.90
N LEU A 381 11.07 -9.96 11.49
CA LEU A 381 11.04 -9.29 12.78
C LEU A 381 10.41 -7.89 12.63
N SER A 382 9.47 -7.54 13.52
CA SER A 382 8.93 -6.19 13.58
C SER A 382 8.42 -5.79 14.97
N ALA A 383 8.12 -4.50 15.14
CA ALA A 383 7.61 -3.92 16.36
C ALA A 383 6.16 -4.37 16.64
N VAL A 384 5.85 -4.62 17.90
CA VAL A 384 4.49 -4.86 18.42
C VAL A 384 4.25 -3.97 19.63
N PRO A 385 2.99 -3.74 20.06
CA PRO A 385 2.69 -2.84 21.18
C PRO A 385 3.48 -3.14 22.47
N GLY A 386 3.82 -2.08 23.21
CA GLY A 386 4.48 -2.17 24.51
C GLY A 386 6.00 -2.30 24.44
N ASP A 387 6.66 -1.66 23.48
CA ASP A 387 8.12 -1.72 23.28
C ASP A 387 8.65 -3.15 23.06
N ALA A 388 7.80 -4.02 22.51
CA ALA A 388 8.12 -5.41 22.22
C ALA A 388 8.30 -5.65 20.71
N PHE A 389 8.85 -6.80 20.37
CA PHE A 389 9.09 -7.23 19.00
C PHE A 389 8.59 -8.64 18.78
N ALA A 390 8.27 -8.94 17.52
CA ALA A 390 7.79 -10.26 17.17
C ALA A 390 8.23 -10.64 15.75
N PHE A 391 8.41 -11.95 15.50
CA PHE A 391 8.51 -12.42 14.13
C PHE A 391 7.13 -12.68 13.55
N GLY A 392 6.93 -12.30 12.29
CA GLY A 392 5.72 -12.58 11.56
C GLY A 392 5.99 -13.09 10.16
N SER A 393 5.02 -13.85 9.63
CA SER A 393 5.05 -14.30 8.24
C SER A 393 3.76 -13.86 7.55
N GLY A 394 3.89 -13.34 6.32
CA GLY A 394 2.74 -12.94 5.52
C GLY A 394 3.09 -11.90 4.46
N THR A 395 2.20 -11.77 3.49
CA THR A 395 2.32 -10.81 2.39
C THR A 395 2.23 -9.35 2.85
N SER A 396 1.70 -9.09 4.06
CA SER A 396 1.71 -7.77 4.70
C SER A 396 3.13 -7.24 4.93
N PHE A 397 4.04 -8.09 5.43
CA PHE A 397 5.44 -7.73 5.62
C PHE A 397 6.15 -7.47 4.30
N ALA A 398 5.83 -8.27 3.29
CA ALA A 398 6.36 -8.11 1.94
C ALA A 398 5.93 -6.76 1.33
N ALA A 399 4.65 -6.40 1.44
CA ALA A 399 4.13 -5.11 1.00
C ALA A 399 4.80 -3.93 1.74
N ALA A 400 5.04 -4.07 3.04
CA ALA A 400 5.77 -3.10 3.85
C ALA A 400 7.22 -2.89 3.35
N HIS A 401 7.95 -3.96 3.01
CA HIS A 401 9.29 -3.85 2.42
C HIS A 401 9.27 -3.09 1.09
N VAL A 402 8.31 -3.39 0.19
CA VAL A 402 8.18 -2.70 -1.09
C VAL A 402 7.85 -1.21 -0.88
N SER A 403 6.93 -0.90 0.03
CA SER A 403 6.56 0.49 0.36
C SER A 403 7.76 1.27 0.91
N GLY A 404 8.57 0.64 1.78
CA GLY A 404 9.80 1.22 2.30
C GLY A 404 10.85 1.44 1.21
N VAL A 405 11.09 0.47 0.31
CA VAL A 405 12.03 0.60 -0.82
C VAL A 405 11.62 1.75 -1.74
N LEU A 406 10.33 1.86 -2.08
CA LEU A 406 9.81 3.00 -2.84
C LEU A 406 10.05 4.32 -2.10
N GLY A 407 9.86 4.33 -0.78
CA GLY A 407 10.18 5.49 0.06
C GLY A 407 11.65 5.90 -0.02
N VAL A 408 12.58 4.93 -0.01
CA VAL A 408 14.02 5.22 -0.15
C VAL A 408 14.34 5.77 -1.55
N LEU A 409 13.75 5.22 -2.62
CA LEU A 409 13.91 5.71 -4.00
C LEU A 409 13.40 7.15 -4.13
N ILE A 410 12.21 7.43 -3.61
CA ILE A 410 11.61 8.78 -3.62
C ILE A 410 12.46 9.75 -2.80
N GLY A 411 12.92 9.33 -1.61
CA GLY A 411 13.83 10.11 -0.77
C GLY A 411 15.20 10.37 -1.42
N ALA A 412 15.62 9.52 -2.36
CA ALA A 412 16.77 9.78 -3.22
C ALA A 412 16.46 10.78 -4.36
N GLY A 413 15.27 11.37 -4.39
CA GLY A 413 14.83 12.31 -5.43
C GLY A 413 14.41 11.65 -6.74
N VAL A 414 13.99 10.38 -6.69
CA VAL A 414 13.39 9.67 -7.83
C VAL A 414 11.90 9.98 -7.86
N ASP A 415 11.40 10.34 -9.04
CA ASP A 415 9.96 10.50 -9.26
C ASP A 415 9.21 9.18 -9.00
N PRO A 416 8.01 9.18 -8.38
CA PRO A 416 7.30 7.95 -8.07
C PRO A 416 7.05 7.03 -9.27
N ALA A 417 6.63 7.56 -10.42
CA ALA A 417 6.38 6.75 -11.62
C ALA A 417 7.68 6.17 -12.18
N ALA A 418 8.77 6.93 -12.14
CA ALA A 418 10.11 6.45 -12.52
C ALA A 418 10.62 5.38 -11.55
N ALA A 419 10.36 5.53 -10.24
CA ALA A 419 10.71 4.54 -9.23
C ALA A 419 9.98 3.20 -9.48
N ARG A 420 8.66 3.23 -9.72
CA ARG A 420 7.88 2.04 -10.10
C ARG A 420 8.44 1.38 -11.35
N THR A 421 8.62 2.15 -12.41
CA THR A 421 9.10 1.63 -13.70
C THR A 421 10.47 0.96 -13.56
N ALA A 422 11.44 1.63 -12.94
CA ALA A 422 12.78 1.10 -12.74
C ALA A 422 12.79 -0.16 -11.85
N LEU A 423 11.96 -0.16 -10.79
CA LEU A 423 11.83 -1.30 -9.89
C LEU A 423 11.34 -2.55 -10.65
N PHE A 424 10.26 -2.43 -11.43
CA PHE A 424 9.71 -3.54 -12.18
C PHE A 424 10.64 -3.99 -13.33
N GLN A 425 11.24 -3.08 -14.06
CA GLN A 425 12.21 -3.44 -15.09
C GLN A 425 13.40 -4.21 -14.51
N GLN A 426 13.95 -3.74 -13.38
CA GLN A 426 15.05 -4.43 -12.73
C GLN A 426 14.63 -5.81 -12.17
N ALA A 427 13.44 -5.89 -11.62
CA ALA A 427 12.89 -7.14 -11.11
C ALA A 427 12.68 -8.18 -12.22
N HIS A 428 12.12 -7.78 -13.35
CA HIS A 428 11.93 -8.66 -14.52
C HIS A 428 13.23 -9.08 -15.17
N ASP A 429 14.21 -8.18 -15.32
CA ASP A 429 15.52 -8.51 -15.87
C ASP A 429 16.30 -9.50 -14.98
N ALA A 430 16.06 -9.45 -13.68
CA ALA A 430 16.66 -10.36 -12.70
C ALA A 430 15.81 -11.61 -12.41
N ALA A 431 14.64 -11.76 -13.04
CA ALA A 431 13.70 -12.84 -12.77
C ALA A 431 14.31 -14.22 -13.02
N ARG A 432 13.95 -15.18 -12.19
CA ARG A 432 14.34 -16.59 -12.30
C ARG A 432 13.08 -17.44 -12.55
N GLY A 433 12.83 -17.76 -13.81
CA GLY A 433 11.56 -18.38 -14.21
C GLY A 433 10.40 -17.43 -13.91
N ASP A 434 9.37 -17.93 -13.23
CA ASP A 434 8.16 -17.17 -12.90
C ASP A 434 8.30 -16.31 -11.62
N LEU A 435 9.48 -16.32 -10.98
CA LEU A 435 9.72 -15.57 -9.74
C LEU A 435 10.28 -14.17 -10.01
N VAL A 436 9.44 -13.17 -9.89
CA VAL A 436 9.81 -11.75 -9.97
C VAL A 436 10.06 -11.24 -8.54
N LEU A 437 11.33 -11.25 -8.14
CA LEU A 437 11.75 -10.87 -6.78
C LEU A 437 12.02 -9.38 -6.68
N LEU A 438 11.75 -8.79 -5.52
CA LEU A 438 12.18 -7.43 -5.17
C LEU A 438 13.71 -7.34 -5.34
N PRO A 439 14.22 -6.52 -6.27
CA PRO A 439 15.66 -6.42 -6.50
C PRO A 439 16.33 -5.59 -5.39
N PRO A 440 17.65 -5.76 -5.18
CA PRO A 440 18.42 -4.86 -4.35
C PRO A 440 18.29 -3.41 -4.85
N ILE A 441 18.05 -2.48 -3.94
CA ILE A 441 17.77 -1.07 -4.29
C ILE A 441 18.92 -0.40 -5.07
N CYS A 442 20.17 -0.81 -4.81
CA CYS A 442 21.32 -0.28 -5.52
C CYS A 442 21.31 -0.63 -7.00
N ASP A 443 20.74 -1.78 -7.39
CA ASP A 443 20.59 -2.19 -8.79
C ASP A 443 19.52 -1.33 -9.48
N VAL A 444 18.44 -1.01 -8.76
CA VAL A 444 17.40 -0.08 -9.25
C VAL A 444 17.96 1.34 -9.42
N LEU A 445 18.74 1.82 -8.44
CA LEU A 445 19.37 3.13 -8.49
C LEU A 445 20.40 3.21 -9.64
N ALA A 446 21.18 2.14 -9.89
CA ALA A 446 22.11 2.08 -11.01
C ALA A 446 21.40 2.21 -12.37
N ARG A 447 20.23 1.58 -12.53
CA ARG A 447 19.39 1.75 -13.73
C ARG A 447 18.93 3.21 -13.94
N LEU A 448 18.79 3.95 -12.87
CA LEU A 448 18.45 5.39 -12.85
C LEU A 448 19.68 6.31 -12.93
N GLY A 449 20.88 5.76 -13.24
CA GLY A 449 22.13 6.52 -13.32
C GLY A 449 22.68 6.98 -11.96
N ARG A 450 22.29 6.33 -10.85
CA ARG A 450 22.73 6.65 -9.50
C ARG A 450 23.51 5.46 -8.93
N SER A 451 24.67 5.70 -8.35
CA SER A 451 25.51 4.63 -7.79
C SER A 451 25.44 4.62 -6.28
N CYS A 452 25.17 3.46 -5.68
CA CYS A 452 25.45 3.27 -4.26
C CYS A 452 26.96 3.31 -4.02
N PRO A 453 27.42 3.79 -2.85
CA PRO A 453 28.79 3.63 -2.43
C PRO A 453 29.23 2.16 -2.42
N PRO A 454 30.52 1.87 -2.63
CA PRO A 454 31.04 0.53 -2.62
C PRO A 454 30.89 -0.19 -1.27
#